data_d42764df9e202b82e0124c8997380f5f
#
_entry.id   d42764df9e202b82e0124c8997380f5f
#
_cell.length_a   1.000
_cell.length_b   1.000
_cell.length_c   1.000
_cell.angle_alpha   90.00
_cell.angle_beta   90.00
_cell.angle_gamma   90.00
#
_symmetry.space_group_name_H-M   'P 1'
#
loop_
_entity.id
_entity.type
_entity.pdbx_description
1 polymer ?
#
loop_
_entity_poly.entity_id
_entity_poly.type
_entity_poly.pdbx_seq_one_letter_code
_entity_poly.pdbx_strand_id
1 'polypeptide(L)'
;MKKLILINIIVVVLIILTGEMLLRVFSNITVHGLDEGIINYEDKPIFNYPGISNKKAFGKKIYTDTNGFRVQKKIEQEKKNKKNIYFVGGSVTFGKGVKQENTFTGILNKEIKDYNIINAGVVGSNLENNIEIIRAK
;
A
#
# COMPACT_ATOMS: atom_id res chain seq x y z
N MET A 1 6.46 53.52 2.82
CA MET A 1 6.74 52.25 3.51
C MET A 1 5.62 51.21 3.35
N LYS A 2 4.33 51.49 3.67
CA LYS A 2 3.24 50.48 3.56
C LYS A 2 3.06 49.89 2.15
N LYS A 3 3.16 50.68 1.07
CA LYS A 3 3.07 50.19 -0.32
C LYS A 3 4.20 49.21 -0.67
N LEU A 4 5.43 49.46 -0.20
CA LEU A 4 6.58 48.60 -0.46
C LEU A 4 6.43 47.23 0.24
N ILE A 5 5.93 47.23 1.46
CA ILE A 5 5.65 46.01 2.22
C ILE A 5 4.56 45.18 1.50
N LEU A 6 3.49 45.84 1.05
CA LEU A 6 2.40 45.15 0.33
C LEU A 6 2.89 44.51 -0.98
N ILE A 7 3.72 45.24 -1.75
CA ILE A 7 4.31 44.70 -2.98
C ILE A 7 5.18 43.48 -2.70
N ASN A 8 6.02 43.53 -1.66
CA ASN A 8 6.87 42.39 -1.30
C ASN A 8 6.05 41.17 -0.88
N ILE A 9 4.94 41.36 -0.12
CA ILE A 9 4.03 40.25 0.25
C ILE A 9 3.41 39.62 -1.01
N ILE A 10 2.92 40.46 -1.94
CA ILE A 10 2.34 39.96 -3.20
C ILE A 10 3.37 39.17 -4.01
N VAL A 11 4.60 39.64 -4.11
CA VAL A 11 5.68 38.92 -4.83
C VAL A 11 5.98 37.58 -4.19
N VAL A 12 6.07 37.51 -2.85
CA VAL A 12 6.32 36.26 -2.13
C VAL A 12 5.17 35.26 -2.36
N VAL A 13 3.92 35.70 -2.28
CA VAL A 13 2.75 34.86 -2.54
C VAL A 13 2.77 34.32 -3.97
N LEU A 14 3.08 35.14 -4.96
CA LEU A 14 3.18 34.72 -6.35
C LEU A 14 4.29 33.70 -6.56
N ILE A 15 5.45 33.86 -5.93
CA ILE A 15 6.55 32.90 -6.01
C ILE A 15 6.11 31.53 -5.42
N ILE A 16 5.42 31.52 -4.28
CA ILE A 16 4.93 30.29 -3.64
C ILE A 16 3.90 29.60 -4.56
N LEU A 17 2.93 30.33 -5.07
CA LEU A 17 1.89 29.76 -5.95
C LEU A 17 2.47 29.24 -7.25
N THR A 18 3.44 29.97 -7.85
CA THR A 18 4.11 29.53 -9.06
C THR A 18 4.95 28.28 -8.81
N GLY A 19 5.68 28.26 -7.69
CA GLY A 19 6.45 27.08 -7.28
C GLY A 19 5.57 25.85 -7.06
N GLU A 20 4.44 26.00 -6.38
CA GLU A 20 3.49 24.91 -6.20
C GLU A 20 2.88 24.42 -7.52
N MET A 21 2.53 25.36 -8.42
CA MET A 21 2.02 25.00 -9.74
C MET A 21 3.05 24.22 -10.56
N LEU A 22 4.31 24.66 -10.56
CA LEU A 22 5.41 23.97 -11.23
C LEU A 22 5.62 22.57 -10.64
N LEU A 23 5.61 22.44 -9.31
CA LEU A 23 5.72 21.14 -8.66
C LEU A 23 4.56 20.21 -9.04
N ARG A 24 3.33 20.71 -9.13
CA ARG A 24 2.17 19.90 -9.56
C ARG A 24 2.26 19.45 -11.02
N VAL A 25 2.78 20.30 -11.91
CA VAL A 25 2.90 20.01 -13.34
C VAL A 25 4.09 19.10 -13.64
N PHE A 26 5.23 19.34 -13.00
CA PHE A 26 6.48 18.64 -13.31
C PHE A 26 6.82 17.51 -12.34
N SER A 27 6.26 17.49 -11.12
CA SER A 27 6.43 16.34 -10.25
C SER A 27 5.37 15.29 -10.60
N ASN A 28 5.82 14.10 -10.97
CA ASN A 28 4.99 12.91 -10.98
C ASN A 28 4.65 12.43 -9.54
N ILE A 29 4.65 13.34 -8.57
CA ILE A 29 4.24 13.05 -7.20
C ILE A 29 2.71 13.02 -7.20
N THR A 30 2.17 11.88 -7.53
CA THR A 30 0.80 11.56 -7.19
C THR A 30 0.74 11.51 -5.66
N VAL A 31 0.01 12.44 -5.05
CA VAL A 31 -0.40 12.28 -3.64
C VAL A 31 -1.28 11.05 -3.62
N HIS A 32 -0.65 9.92 -3.38
CA HIS A 32 -1.38 8.66 -3.24
C HIS A 32 -2.20 8.76 -1.97
N GLY A 33 -3.50 8.87 -2.12
CA GLY A 33 -4.44 8.74 -1.02
C GLY A 33 -4.17 7.43 -0.25
N LEU A 34 -4.60 7.35 0.99
CA LEU A 34 -4.49 6.13 1.79
C LEU A 34 -5.21 4.96 1.11
N ASP A 35 -6.22 5.28 0.29
CA ASP A 35 -7.04 4.31 -0.43
C ASP A 35 -6.92 4.53 -1.94
N GLU A 36 -6.19 3.67 -2.59
CA GLU A 36 -6.18 3.58 -4.06
C GLU A 36 -7.17 2.50 -4.56
N GLY A 37 -8.27 2.26 -3.82
CA GLY A 37 -9.30 1.29 -4.12
C GLY A 37 -8.78 -0.15 -4.03
N ILE A 38 -7.87 -0.41 -3.10
CA ILE A 38 -7.35 -1.74 -2.80
C ILE A 38 -7.95 -2.25 -1.49
N ILE A 39 -8.29 -1.33 -0.58
CA ILE A 39 -8.72 -1.64 0.77
C ILE A 39 -10.24 -1.55 0.83
N ASN A 40 -10.86 -2.57 1.37
CA ASN A 40 -12.27 -2.57 1.72
C ASN A 40 -12.42 -2.09 3.16
N TYR A 41 -12.95 -0.87 3.34
CA TYR A 41 -13.21 -0.25 4.63
C TYR A 41 -14.62 -0.57 5.18
N GLU A 42 -15.48 -1.14 4.36
CA GLU A 42 -16.86 -1.46 4.73
C GLU A 42 -16.93 -2.72 5.61
N ASP A 43 -15.98 -3.62 5.42
CA ASP A 43 -15.90 -4.85 6.19
C ASP A 43 -15.07 -4.68 7.47
N LYS A 44 -15.40 -5.46 8.50
CA LYS A 44 -14.58 -5.62 9.70
C LYS A 44 -14.24 -7.10 9.90
N PRO A 45 -12.98 -7.45 10.01
CA PRO A 45 -11.79 -6.59 9.90
C PRO A 45 -11.59 -5.96 8.51
N ILE A 46 -10.91 -4.81 8.47
CA ILE A 46 -10.53 -4.16 7.20
C ILE A 46 -9.56 -5.08 6.45
N PHE A 47 -9.90 -5.40 5.21
CA PHE A 47 -9.08 -6.24 4.33
C PHE A 47 -8.78 -5.55 3.00
N ASN A 48 -7.80 -6.07 2.27
CA ASN A 48 -7.68 -5.73 0.87
C ASN A 48 -8.81 -6.40 0.07
N TYR A 49 -9.30 -5.76 -0.99
CA TYR A 49 -10.26 -6.39 -1.88
C TYR A 49 -9.70 -7.72 -2.42
N PRO A 50 -10.49 -8.80 -2.41
CA PRO A 50 -10.08 -10.08 -2.95
C PRO A 50 -10.01 -10.05 -4.48
N GLY A 51 -9.17 -10.90 -5.06
CA GLY A 51 -9.09 -11.12 -6.50
C GLY A 51 -8.59 -9.93 -7.32
N ILE A 52 -7.91 -8.94 -6.70
CA ILE A 52 -7.32 -7.83 -7.45
C ILE A 52 -6.29 -8.38 -8.42
N SER A 53 -6.49 -8.08 -9.70
CA SER A 53 -5.57 -8.45 -10.76
C SER A 53 -5.03 -7.18 -11.45
N ASN A 54 -3.72 -6.96 -11.32
CA ASN A 54 -3.00 -5.93 -12.06
C ASN A 54 -3.43 -4.47 -11.79
N LYS A 55 -3.97 -4.17 -10.61
CA LYS A 55 -4.30 -2.80 -10.22
C LYS A 55 -3.03 -2.02 -9.90
N LYS A 56 -2.87 -0.83 -10.49
CA LYS A 56 -1.76 0.06 -10.15
C LYS A 56 -2.11 0.83 -8.88
N ALA A 57 -1.35 0.62 -7.83
CA ALA A 57 -1.49 1.34 -6.58
C ALA A 57 -0.14 1.49 -5.89
N PHE A 58 0.04 2.59 -5.16
CA PHE A 58 1.30 2.93 -4.48
C PHE A 58 2.52 2.85 -5.43
N GLY A 59 2.32 3.25 -6.70
CA GLY A 59 3.35 3.20 -7.73
C GLY A 59 3.74 1.80 -8.22
N LYS A 60 3.04 0.74 -7.78
CA LYS A 60 3.30 -0.65 -8.17
C LYS A 60 2.01 -1.35 -8.61
N LYS A 61 2.17 -2.44 -9.37
CA LYS A 61 1.08 -3.34 -9.68
C LYS A 61 0.83 -4.25 -8.48
N ILE A 62 -0.42 -4.27 -8.03
CA ILE A 62 -0.86 -5.05 -6.88
C ILE A 62 -1.75 -6.19 -7.36
N TYR A 63 -1.60 -7.33 -6.72
CA TYR A 63 -2.38 -8.54 -6.91
C TYR A 63 -2.78 -9.06 -5.54
N THR A 64 -4.02 -9.53 -5.41
CA THR A 64 -4.51 -10.22 -4.21
C THR A 64 -5.15 -11.55 -4.62
N ASP A 65 -5.10 -12.50 -3.72
CA ASP A 65 -5.80 -13.76 -3.87
C ASP A 65 -7.30 -13.64 -3.55
N THR A 66 -8.02 -14.76 -3.54
CA THR A 66 -9.44 -14.84 -3.21
C THR A 66 -9.76 -14.47 -1.76
N ASN A 67 -8.76 -14.42 -0.89
CA ASN A 67 -8.87 -14.03 0.51
C ASN A 67 -8.45 -12.57 0.76
N GLY A 68 -8.04 -11.83 -0.28
CA GLY A 68 -7.52 -10.47 -0.15
C GLY A 68 -6.05 -10.40 0.29
N PHE A 69 -5.34 -11.52 0.38
CA PHE A 69 -3.91 -11.53 0.71
C PHE A 69 -3.08 -11.09 -0.48
N ARG A 70 -2.04 -10.31 -0.21
CA ARG A 70 -1.17 -9.82 -1.26
C ARG A 70 -0.31 -10.96 -1.84
N VAL A 71 -0.38 -11.15 -3.16
CA VAL A 71 0.33 -12.20 -3.89
C VAL A 71 1.19 -11.66 -5.02
N GLN A 72 2.04 -12.51 -5.60
CA GLN A 72 2.76 -12.22 -6.84
C GLN A 72 1.82 -12.30 -8.05
N LYS A 73 2.26 -11.77 -9.19
CA LYS A 73 1.50 -11.76 -10.45
C LYS A 73 1.00 -13.14 -10.90
N LYS A 74 1.78 -14.19 -10.67
CA LYS A 74 1.33 -15.58 -10.77
C LYS A 74 0.87 -16.01 -9.39
N ILE A 75 -0.40 -16.37 -9.25
CA ILE A 75 -0.89 -17.09 -8.09
C ILE A 75 -0.10 -18.39 -8.08
N GLU A 76 0.96 -18.44 -7.27
CA GLU A 76 1.55 -19.70 -6.92
C GLU A 76 0.45 -20.41 -6.13
N GLN A 77 -0.10 -21.47 -6.71
CA GLN A 77 -1.06 -22.33 -6.01
C GLN A 77 -0.45 -22.63 -4.64
N GLU A 78 -1.22 -22.39 -3.58
CA GLU A 78 -0.83 -22.80 -2.24
C GLU A 78 -0.28 -24.22 -2.35
N LYS A 79 0.95 -24.40 -1.93
CA LYS A 79 1.61 -25.69 -2.03
C LYS A 79 0.81 -26.62 -1.12
N LYS A 80 -0.07 -27.44 -1.71
CA LYS A 80 -0.91 -28.39 -0.99
C LYS A 80 -0.03 -29.16 0.00
N ASN A 81 -0.50 -29.27 1.25
CA ASN A 81 0.15 -29.97 2.37
C ASN A 81 1.27 -29.22 3.13
N LYS A 82 1.43 -27.91 2.95
CA LYS A 82 2.34 -27.10 3.76
C LYS A 82 1.59 -26.29 4.81
N LYS A 83 2.22 -26.07 5.97
CA LYS A 83 1.68 -25.18 6.99
C LYS A 83 1.78 -23.72 6.51
N ASN A 84 0.81 -22.91 6.91
CA ASN A 84 0.76 -21.49 6.56
C ASN A 84 1.37 -20.65 7.69
N ILE A 85 2.21 -19.68 7.32
CA ILE A 85 2.68 -18.62 8.21
C ILE A 85 2.11 -17.29 7.70
N TYR A 86 1.27 -16.68 8.52
CA TYR A 86 0.64 -15.40 8.20
C TYR A 86 1.44 -14.25 8.78
N PHE A 87 1.79 -13.29 7.96
CA PHE A 87 2.36 -12.01 8.38
C PHE A 87 1.27 -10.96 8.35
N VAL A 88 0.80 -10.58 9.52
CA VAL A 88 -0.25 -9.58 9.70
C VAL A 88 0.39 -8.25 10.09
N GLY A 89 -0.12 -7.14 9.59
CA GLY A 89 0.41 -5.81 9.90
C GLY A 89 -0.05 -4.73 8.92
N GLY A 90 0.51 -3.55 9.08
CA GLY A 90 0.19 -2.37 8.28
C GLY A 90 0.94 -2.28 6.96
N SER A 91 1.23 -1.05 6.54
CA SER A 91 1.86 -0.72 5.25
C SER A 91 3.22 -1.36 5.02
N VAL A 92 4.00 -1.60 6.07
CA VAL A 92 5.32 -2.25 5.97
C VAL A 92 5.14 -3.73 5.62
N THR A 93 4.25 -4.44 6.32
CA THR A 93 3.93 -5.84 6.03
C THR A 93 3.31 -5.99 4.64
N PHE A 94 2.37 -5.11 4.30
CA PHE A 94 1.83 -5.04 2.95
C PHE A 94 2.93 -4.83 1.90
N GLY A 95 3.96 -4.03 2.21
CA GLY A 95 5.01 -3.63 1.27
C GLY A 95 4.57 -2.49 0.36
N LYS A 96 4.00 -1.39 0.95
CA LYS A 96 3.60 -0.20 0.20
C LYS A 96 4.77 0.34 -0.63
N GLY A 97 4.53 0.57 -1.92
CA GLY A 97 5.57 1.08 -2.84
C GLY A 97 6.57 0.04 -3.35
N VAL A 98 6.47 -1.23 -2.90
CA VAL A 98 7.39 -2.30 -3.27
C VAL A 98 6.63 -3.39 -4.04
N LYS A 99 7.28 -4.06 -4.99
CA LYS A 99 6.72 -5.26 -5.63
C LYS A 99 6.68 -6.40 -4.62
N GLN A 100 5.68 -7.29 -4.71
CA GLN A 100 5.52 -8.39 -3.74
C GLN A 100 6.78 -9.27 -3.61
N GLU A 101 7.41 -9.58 -4.72
CA GLU A 101 8.63 -10.40 -4.73
C GLU A 101 9.84 -9.78 -4.01
N ASN A 102 9.80 -8.46 -3.76
CA ASN A 102 10.84 -7.70 -3.07
C ASN A 102 10.44 -7.27 -1.65
N THR A 103 9.24 -7.64 -1.20
CA THR A 103 8.87 -7.49 0.21
C THR A 103 9.56 -8.55 1.04
N PHE A 104 9.67 -8.35 2.35
CA PHE A 104 10.26 -9.37 3.22
C PHE A 104 9.46 -10.69 3.17
N THR A 105 8.13 -10.62 3.07
CA THR A 105 7.29 -11.82 2.90
C THR A 105 7.54 -12.51 1.56
N GLY A 106 7.76 -11.76 0.49
CA GLY A 106 8.11 -12.30 -0.82
C GLY A 106 9.49 -12.95 -0.83
N ILE A 107 10.46 -12.37 -0.12
CA ILE A 107 11.78 -12.94 0.04
C ILE A 107 11.71 -14.22 0.87
N LEU A 108 11.03 -14.21 2.01
CA LEU A 108 10.84 -15.39 2.84
C LEU A 108 10.15 -16.53 2.08
N ASN A 109 9.16 -16.22 1.23
CA ASN A 109 8.49 -17.26 0.42
C ASN A 109 9.42 -17.92 -0.62
N LYS A 110 10.46 -17.22 -1.06
CA LYS A 110 11.51 -17.80 -1.91
C LYS A 110 12.46 -18.69 -1.15
N GLU A 111 12.85 -18.28 0.05
CA GLU A 111 13.86 -18.96 0.87
C GLU A 111 13.29 -20.15 1.65
N ILE A 112 12.10 -19.99 2.24
CA ILE A 112 11.47 -21.01 3.09
C ILE A 112 10.57 -21.90 2.24
N LYS A 113 10.99 -23.14 2.01
CA LYS A 113 10.27 -24.07 1.14
C LYS A 113 9.23 -24.94 1.87
N ASP A 114 9.34 -25.08 3.19
CA ASP A 114 8.50 -25.98 3.98
C ASP A 114 7.19 -25.34 4.44
N TYR A 115 7.03 -24.04 4.25
CA TYR A 115 5.85 -23.28 4.63
C TYR A 115 5.31 -22.45 3.46
N ASN A 116 4.04 -22.13 3.53
CA ASN A 116 3.43 -21.08 2.72
C ASN A 116 3.56 -19.76 3.49
N ILE A 117 4.23 -18.78 2.94
CA ILE A 117 4.38 -17.45 3.53
C ILE A 117 3.27 -16.55 2.96
N ILE A 118 2.37 -16.13 3.82
CA ILE A 118 1.18 -15.38 3.43
C ILE A 118 1.31 -13.92 3.91
N ASN A 119 1.20 -12.99 2.98
CA ASN A 119 1.19 -11.57 3.27
C ASN A 119 -0.25 -11.10 3.53
N ALA A 120 -0.63 -11.04 4.80
CA ALA A 120 -1.92 -10.54 5.28
C ALA A 120 -1.84 -9.07 5.74
N GLY A 121 -0.86 -8.30 5.24
CA GLY A 121 -0.73 -6.88 5.52
C GLY A 121 -1.82 -6.05 4.85
N VAL A 122 -2.33 -5.04 5.57
CA VAL A 122 -3.33 -4.07 5.07
C VAL A 122 -2.84 -2.66 5.35
N VAL A 123 -2.74 -1.82 4.31
CA VAL A 123 -2.30 -0.43 4.49
C VAL A 123 -3.31 0.33 5.36
N GLY A 124 -2.82 1.00 6.39
CA GLY A 124 -3.68 1.75 7.31
C GLY A 124 -4.30 0.92 8.45
N SER A 125 -4.04 -0.41 8.51
CA SER A 125 -4.52 -1.22 9.61
C SER A 125 -3.85 -0.83 10.94
N ASN A 126 -4.62 -0.91 12.02
CA ASN A 126 -4.16 -0.75 13.40
C ASN A 126 -4.04 -2.11 14.10
N LEU A 127 -3.64 -2.10 15.37
CA LEU A 127 -3.48 -3.33 16.14
C LEU A 127 -4.79 -4.10 16.30
N GLU A 128 -5.89 -3.41 16.55
CA GLU A 128 -7.22 -4.01 16.71
C GLU A 128 -7.63 -4.76 15.44
N ASN A 129 -7.52 -4.09 14.28
CA ASN A 129 -7.80 -4.72 12.99
C ASN A 129 -6.90 -5.95 12.73
N ASN A 130 -5.63 -5.87 13.12
CA ASN A 130 -4.70 -7.00 12.95
C ASN A 130 -5.10 -8.21 13.83
N ILE A 131 -5.59 -7.98 15.06
CA ILE A 131 -6.10 -9.03 15.94
C ILE A 131 -7.35 -9.68 15.33
N GLU A 132 -8.26 -8.87 14.78
CA GLU A 132 -9.46 -9.38 14.12
C GLU A 132 -9.15 -10.19 12.86
N ILE A 133 -8.16 -9.78 12.07
CA ILE A 133 -7.66 -10.56 10.93
C ILE A 133 -7.19 -11.95 11.38
N ILE A 134 -6.46 -12.03 12.49
CA ILE A 134 -5.98 -13.33 13.03
C ILE A 134 -7.15 -14.18 13.50
N ARG A 135 -8.19 -13.59 14.10
CA ARG A 135 -9.36 -14.33 14.60
C ARG A 135 -10.26 -14.84 13.47
N ALA A 136 -10.29 -14.16 12.34
CA ALA A 136 -11.12 -14.51 11.19
C ALA A 136 -10.53 -15.63 10.32
N LYS A 137 -9.29 -16.07 10.58
CA LYS A 137 -8.53 -17.08 9.82
C LYS A 137 -8.16 -18.27 10.67
#